data_5e182257e053c44448465f85a41c11bd
#
_entry.id   5e182257e053c44448465f85a41c11bd
#
_cell.length_a   1.000
_cell.length_b   1.000
_cell.length_c   1.000
_cell.angle_alpha   90.00
_cell.angle_beta   90.00
_cell.angle_gamma   90.00
#
_symmetry.space_group_name_H-M   'P 1'
#
loop_
_entity.id
_entity.type
_entity.pdbx_description
1 polymer ?
#
loop_
_entity_poly.entity_id
_entity_poly.type
_entity_poly.pdbx_seq_one_letter_code
_entity_poly.pdbx_strand_id
1 'polypeptide(L)'
;EGQDVLFFWRGEKKGQPLSKALVDDPVATCKALGEKLGEIATMAMQKSSSANEERVWNDRLKKMEDRLKTNTLWRASHSPETRGTLTLRHLRPEHIRVVEGGIILGGIWGGLESVLLEMSQKRPAISDLGAAFTLVHEFCPQNQRQEALRTLGESWVSEAPESISSRRALDGHRGGLHIWVYETMLNRMMMARAMDEEETRFVDRWLAQVSTIQAAMFQARSWSALALMCFSASVLVPLAWLWGYMSWAQMVQVPAFLGAGFLLHRMYRARAPSPW
;
A
#
# COMPACT_ATOMS: atom_id res chain seq x y z
N GLU A 1 7.17 -38.29 -4.84
CA GLU A 1 6.05 -37.40 -4.49
C GLU A 1 6.25 -36.97 -3.05
N GLY A 2 6.68 -35.71 -2.85
CA GLY A 2 6.88 -35.13 -1.52
C GLY A 2 5.53 -34.85 -0.88
N GLN A 3 5.26 -35.44 0.27
CA GLN A 3 4.15 -35.06 1.11
C GLN A 3 4.55 -33.81 1.88
N ASP A 4 3.81 -32.71 1.70
CA ASP A 4 3.95 -31.53 2.54
C ASP A 4 3.45 -31.84 3.94
N VAL A 5 4.37 -31.93 4.89
CA VAL A 5 4.04 -32.19 6.29
C VAL A 5 3.91 -30.85 7.00
N LEU A 6 2.71 -30.53 7.45
CA LEU A 6 2.43 -29.37 8.30
C LEU A 6 2.75 -29.72 9.76
N PHE A 7 3.79 -29.10 10.31
CA PHE A 7 4.10 -29.20 11.73
C PHE A 7 3.36 -28.12 12.51
N PHE A 8 2.46 -28.51 13.39
CA PHE A 8 1.85 -27.60 14.35
C PHE A 8 2.63 -27.63 15.65
N TRP A 9 3.32 -26.54 15.97
CA TRP A 9 3.93 -26.40 17.28
C TRP A 9 3.00 -25.64 18.22
N ARG A 10 2.55 -26.28 19.28
CA ARG A 10 1.87 -25.64 20.40
C ARG A 10 2.92 -25.27 21.47
N GLY A 11 3.81 -24.35 21.14
CA GLY A 11 4.75 -23.76 22.10
C GLY A 11 4.05 -22.78 23.04
N GLU A 12 4.66 -22.51 24.20
CA GLU A 12 4.24 -21.39 25.04
C GLU A 12 4.20 -20.10 24.20
N LYS A 13 3.16 -19.28 24.40
CA LYS A 13 3.00 -18.00 23.73
C LYS A 13 4.04 -17.02 24.28
N LYS A 14 5.33 -17.22 23.90
CA LYS A 14 6.41 -16.31 24.25
C LYS A 14 6.22 -14.95 23.58
N GLY A 15 6.52 -13.88 24.32
CA GLY A 15 6.45 -12.52 23.82
C GLY A 15 5.11 -11.82 24.04
N GLN A 16 5.15 -10.53 23.81
CA GLN A 16 4.03 -9.62 23.98
C GLN A 16 3.14 -9.61 22.73
N PRO A 17 1.80 -9.60 22.83
CA PRO A 17 0.94 -9.44 21.67
C PRO A 17 1.18 -8.08 21.00
N LEU A 18 1.08 -8.04 19.66
CA LEU A 18 1.33 -6.83 18.87
C LEU A 18 0.48 -5.65 19.33
N SER A 19 -0.79 -5.87 19.62
CA SER A 19 -1.70 -4.82 20.08
C SER A 19 -1.21 -4.10 21.33
N LYS A 20 -0.60 -4.84 22.26
CA LYS A 20 -0.02 -4.27 23.47
C LYS A 20 1.33 -3.60 23.18
N ALA A 21 2.17 -4.23 22.38
CA ALA A 21 3.48 -3.67 22.01
C ALA A 21 3.35 -2.34 21.26
N LEU A 22 2.34 -2.19 20.39
CA LEU A 22 2.03 -0.93 19.69
C LEU A 22 1.56 0.19 20.62
N VAL A 23 1.07 -0.13 21.81
CA VAL A 23 0.73 0.86 22.84
C VAL A 23 1.96 1.25 23.65
N ASP A 24 2.77 0.26 24.06
CA ASP A 24 3.90 0.44 24.96
C ASP A 24 5.11 1.11 24.27
N ASP A 25 5.50 0.62 23.08
CA ASP A 25 6.57 1.19 22.26
C ASP A 25 6.25 1.04 20.76
N PRO A 26 5.45 1.95 20.20
CA PRO A 26 4.99 1.84 18.82
C PRO A 26 6.12 1.98 17.80
N VAL A 27 7.13 2.81 18.05
CA VAL A 27 8.19 3.08 17.07
C VAL A 27 9.13 1.89 16.93
N ALA A 28 9.63 1.33 18.04
CA ALA A 28 10.48 0.14 18.02
C ALA A 28 9.71 -1.09 17.49
N THR A 29 8.43 -1.23 17.88
CA THR A 29 7.56 -2.30 17.37
C THR A 29 7.35 -2.20 15.86
N CYS A 30 7.08 -1.01 15.35
CA CYS A 30 6.91 -0.77 13.92
C CYS A 30 8.18 -0.99 13.13
N LYS A 31 9.33 -0.61 13.69
CA LYS A 31 10.64 -0.89 13.10
C LYS A 31 10.84 -2.39 12.90
N ALA A 32 10.73 -3.16 13.97
CA ALA A 32 10.90 -4.62 13.93
C ALA A 32 9.88 -5.31 13.01
N LEU A 33 8.63 -4.81 12.97
CA LEU A 33 7.59 -5.33 12.08
C LEU A 33 7.91 -5.04 10.61
N GLY A 34 8.37 -3.84 10.30
CA GLY A 34 8.78 -3.45 8.95
C GLY A 34 9.94 -4.28 8.44
N GLU A 35 11.01 -4.41 9.24
CA GLU A 35 12.17 -5.26 8.93
C GLU A 35 11.72 -6.71 8.65
N LYS A 36 10.89 -7.28 9.52
CA LYS A 36 10.42 -8.67 9.35
C LYS A 36 9.56 -8.88 8.13
N LEU A 37 8.66 -7.96 7.81
CA LEU A 37 7.84 -8.03 6.60
C LEU A 37 8.69 -7.82 5.33
N GLY A 38 9.72 -6.98 5.38
CA GLY A 38 10.67 -6.78 4.29
C GLY A 38 11.51 -8.03 4.00
N GLU A 39 12.03 -8.69 5.05
CA GLU A 39 12.71 -9.98 4.93
C GLU A 39 11.83 -11.05 4.27
N ILE A 40 10.57 -11.16 4.72
CA ILE A 40 9.61 -12.12 4.15
C ILE A 40 9.32 -11.80 2.69
N ALA A 41 9.14 -10.52 2.34
CA ALA A 41 8.95 -10.08 0.96
C ALA A 41 10.15 -10.47 0.08
N THR A 42 11.36 -10.30 0.58
CA THR A 42 12.61 -10.70 -0.10
C THR A 42 12.67 -12.20 -0.35
N MET A 43 12.39 -13.00 0.67
CA MET A 43 12.36 -14.47 0.54
C MET A 43 11.26 -14.94 -0.41
N ALA A 44 10.07 -14.34 -0.34
CA ALA A 44 8.94 -14.68 -1.19
C ALA A 44 9.22 -14.34 -2.67
N MET A 45 9.86 -13.21 -2.94
CA MET A 45 10.28 -12.82 -4.30
C MET A 45 11.27 -13.79 -4.92
N GLN A 46 12.22 -14.28 -4.14
CA GLN A 46 13.23 -15.25 -4.61
C GLN A 46 12.60 -16.60 -4.95
N LYS A 47 11.60 -17.05 -4.17
CA LYS A 47 11.03 -18.39 -4.29
C LYS A 47 9.84 -18.49 -5.23
N SER A 48 9.01 -17.46 -5.35
CA SER A 48 7.73 -17.57 -6.03
C SER A 48 7.21 -16.27 -6.63
N SER A 49 7.97 -15.66 -7.55
CA SER A 49 7.46 -14.47 -8.22
C SER A 49 6.76 -14.79 -9.54
N SER A 50 5.63 -14.15 -9.80
CA SER A 50 4.88 -14.27 -11.07
C SER A 50 4.25 -12.93 -11.47
N ALA A 51 3.69 -12.89 -12.69
CA ALA A 51 2.85 -11.74 -13.08
C ALA A 51 1.68 -11.59 -12.10
N ASN A 52 1.31 -10.34 -11.81
CA ASN A 52 0.18 -10.03 -10.97
C ASN A 52 -1.13 -10.21 -11.75
N GLU A 53 -2.12 -10.85 -11.13
CA GLU A 53 -3.46 -11.05 -11.69
C GLU A 53 -4.36 -9.82 -11.42
N GLU A 54 -3.98 -8.69 -12.00
CA GLU A 54 -4.61 -7.40 -11.76
C GLU A 54 -6.11 -7.42 -12.04
N ARG A 55 -6.54 -8.06 -13.15
CA ARG A 55 -7.95 -8.12 -13.53
C ARG A 55 -8.78 -8.86 -12.47
N VAL A 56 -8.33 -10.04 -12.06
CA VAL A 56 -9.00 -10.85 -11.03
C VAL A 56 -9.11 -10.07 -9.72
N TRP A 57 -8.05 -9.39 -9.33
CA TRP A 57 -8.04 -8.57 -8.14
C TRP A 57 -9.01 -7.38 -8.23
N ASN A 58 -9.04 -6.66 -9.35
CA ASN A 58 -9.97 -5.54 -9.56
C ASN A 58 -11.43 -6.00 -9.55
N ASP A 59 -11.75 -7.11 -10.22
CA ASP A 59 -13.10 -7.68 -10.23
C ASP A 59 -13.55 -8.09 -8.83
N ARG A 60 -12.65 -8.67 -8.03
CA ARG A 60 -12.91 -9.02 -6.63
C ARG A 60 -13.20 -7.78 -5.78
N LEU A 61 -12.37 -6.75 -5.86
CA LEU A 61 -12.60 -5.51 -5.12
C LEU A 61 -13.94 -4.87 -5.48
N LYS A 62 -14.28 -4.82 -6.76
CA LYS A 62 -15.57 -4.30 -7.22
C LYS A 62 -16.74 -5.09 -6.64
N LYS A 63 -16.69 -6.41 -6.66
CA LYS A 63 -17.71 -7.25 -6.01
C LYS A 63 -17.88 -6.94 -4.52
N MET A 64 -16.78 -6.72 -3.79
CA MET A 64 -16.84 -6.35 -2.37
C MET A 64 -17.44 -4.96 -2.18
N GLU A 65 -17.04 -3.97 -2.96
CA GLU A 65 -17.59 -2.62 -2.95
C GLU A 65 -19.10 -2.62 -3.17
N ASP A 66 -19.56 -3.37 -4.16
CA ASP A 66 -21.00 -3.52 -4.49
C ASP A 66 -21.77 -4.18 -3.33
N ARG A 67 -21.23 -5.25 -2.75
CA ARG A 67 -21.85 -5.95 -1.61
C ARG A 67 -21.92 -5.09 -0.35
N LEU A 68 -20.87 -4.32 -0.09
CA LEU A 68 -20.78 -3.46 1.08
C LEU A 68 -21.47 -2.11 0.88
N LYS A 69 -21.80 -1.75 -0.36
CA LYS A 69 -22.34 -0.43 -0.76
C LYS A 69 -21.42 0.71 -0.29
N THR A 70 -20.12 0.50 -0.39
CA THR A 70 -19.10 1.49 -0.02
C THR A 70 -18.71 2.37 -1.20
N ASN A 71 -18.09 3.52 -0.89
CA ASN A 71 -17.49 4.35 -1.91
C ASN A 71 -16.31 3.62 -2.57
N THR A 72 -16.23 3.68 -3.89
CA THR A 72 -15.12 3.10 -4.64
C THR A 72 -13.88 3.95 -4.50
N LEU A 73 -12.77 3.35 -4.10
CA LEU A 73 -11.47 3.99 -4.20
C LEU A 73 -10.90 3.77 -5.60
N TRP A 74 -10.57 4.86 -6.29
CA TRP A 74 -9.97 4.76 -7.61
C TRP A 74 -8.60 4.08 -7.55
N ARG A 75 -8.37 3.17 -8.46
CA ARG A 75 -7.15 2.37 -8.60
C ARG A 75 -6.48 2.69 -9.93
N ALA A 76 -5.20 3.03 -9.89
CA ALA A 76 -4.40 2.99 -11.10
C ALA A 76 -4.13 1.52 -11.47
N SER A 77 -3.92 1.27 -12.76
CA SER A 77 -3.34 0.00 -13.18
C SER A 77 -2.08 -0.28 -12.37
N HIS A 78 -1.94 -1.50 -11.88
CA HIS A 78 -0.71 -1.90 -11.20
C HIS A 78 0.47 -1.70 -12.15
N SER A 79 1.53 -1.11 -11.62
CA SER A 79 2.77 -1.05 -12.37
C SER A 79 3.19 -2.48 -12.74
N PRO A 80 3.64 -2.73 -13.98
CA PRO A 80 4.21 -4.03 -14.37
C PRO A 80 5.40 -4.44 -13.48
N GLU A 81 5.93 -3.53 -12.67
CA GLU A 81 6.97 -3.80 -11.67
C GLU A 81 6.42 -4.50 -10.41
N THR A 82 5.10 -4.43 -10.13
CA THR A 82 4.50 -5.14 -9.00
C THR A 82 4.31 -6.62 -9.38
N ARG A 83 5.14 -7.47 -8.80
CA ARG A 83 5.03 -8.91 -8.96
C ARG A 83 4.19 -9.52 -7.86
N GLY A 84 3.38 -10.52 -8.22
CA GLY A 84 2.67 -11.36 -7.27
C GLY A 84 3.63 -12.34 -6.60
N THR A 85 3.61 -12.40 -5.28
CA THR A 85 4.37 -13.31 -4.44
C THR A 85 3.45 -14.04 -3.47
N LEU A 86 3.96 -15.05 -2.79
CA LEU A 86 3.28 -15.59 -1.62
C LEU A 86 3.28 -14.51 -0.54
N THR A 87 2.09 -14.15 -0.06
CA THR A 87 1.90 -13.14 0.98
C THR A 87 1.29 -13.79 2.23
N LEU A 88 1.34 -13.06 3.33
CA LEU A 88 0.76 -13.50 4.61
C LEU A 88 -0.77 -13.49 4.59
N ARG A 89 -1.38 -12.98 3.54
CA ARG A 89 -2.82 -12.87 3.22
C ARG A 89 -3.68 -12.23 4.30
N HIS A 90 -3.50 -12.63 5.55
CA HIS A 90 -4.34 -12.18 6.65
C HIS A 90 -3.51 -11.94 7.90
N LEU A 91 -3.02 -10.72 8.02
CA LEU A 91 -2.21 -10.31 9.16
C LEU A 91 -3.15 -9.94 10.32
N ARG A 92 -3.18 -10.77 11.37
CA ARG A 92 -3.98 -10.52 12.57
C ARG A 92 -3.08 -10.22 13.77
N PRO A 93 -3.49 -9.31 14.67
CA PRO A 93 -2.66 -8.93 15.82
C PRO A 93 -2.39 -10.11 16.78
N GLU A 94 -3.31 -11.05 16.88
CA GLU A 94 -3.16 -12.25 17.72
C GLU A 94 -2.11 -13.24 17.20
N HIS A 95 -1.76 -13.16 15.91
CA HIS A 95 -0.74 -14.01 15.28
C HIS A 95 0.65 -13.39 15.32
N ILE A 96 0.77 -12.17 15.85
CA ILE A 96 2.03 -11.43 15.88
C ILE A 96 2.46 -11.27 17.33
N ARG A 97 3.70 -11.68 17.62
CA ARG A 97 4.32 -11.57 18.93
C ARG A 97 5.62 -10.80 18.85
N VAL A 98 5.77 -9.83 19.72
CA VAL A 98 7.00 -9.10 19.89
C VAL A 98 7.83 -9.78 20.98
N VAL A 99 9.05 -10.14 20.66
CA VAL A 99 9.99 -10.79 21.57
C VAL A 99 11.27 -9.97 21.67
N GLU A 100 12.12 -10.29 22.67
CA GLU A 100 13.47 -9.71 22.71
C GLU A 100 14.21 -10.03 21.40
N GLY A 101 14.57 -8.98 20.65
CA GLY A 101 15.31 -9.13 19.39
C GLY A 101 14.46 -9.27 18.12
N GLY A 102 13.11 -9.13 18.17
CA GLY A 102 12.36 -9.10 16.92
C GLY A 102 10.88 -9.48 17.02
N ILE A 103 10.36 -9.96 15.91
CA ILE A 103 8.95 -10.33 15.75
C ILE A 103 8.81 -11.80 15.34
N ILE A 104 7.92 -12.49 16.02
CA ILE A 104 7.46 -13.83 15.66
C ILE A 104 6.10 -13.70 15.00
N LEU A 105 6.00 -14.21 13.78
CA LEU A 105 4.75 -14.37 13.07
C LEU A 105 4.31 -15.82 13.20
N GLY A 106 3.15 -16.03 13.81
CA GLY A 106 2.55 -17.34 14.02
C GLY A 106 1.16 -17.40 13.41
N GLY A 107 0.59 -18.62 13.36
CA GLY A 107 -0.77 -18.82 12.87
C GLY A 107 -0.85 -19.53 11.53
N ILE A 108 -2.07 -19.86 11.12
CA ILE A 108 -2.36 -20.50 9.84
C ILE A 108 -2.65 -19.42 8.82
N TRP A 109 -1.82 -19.35 7.79
CA TRP A 109 -1.94 -18.37 6.72
C TRP A 109 -2.99 -18.83 5.70
N GLY A 110 -3.97 -17.99 5.44
CA GLY A 110 -4.88 -18.18 4.34
C GLY A 110 -5.94 -19.27 4.52
N GLY A 111 -6.38 -19.52 5.73
CA GLY A 111 -7.46 -20.46 6.03
C GLY A 111 -8.80 -20.14 5.34
N LEU A 112 -9.91 -20.38 6.04
CA LEU A 112 -11.27 -20.16 5.53
C LEU A 112 -11.50 -18.77 4.93
N GLU A 113 -10.87 -17.75 5.49
CA GLU A 113 -10.93 -16.38 5.01
C GLU A 113 -10.44 -16.20 3.57
N SER A 114 -9.36 -16.89 3.19
CA SER A 114 -8.87 -16.85 1.81
C SER A 114 -9.86 -17.40 0.80
N VAL A 115 -10.63 -18.41 1.19
CA VAL A 115 -11.68 -19.00 0.36
C VAL A 115 -12.89 -18.08 0.31
N LEU A 116 -13.37 -17.59 1.46
CA LEU A 116 -14.53 -16.70 1.55
C LEU A 116 -14.31 -15.36 0.82
N LEU A 117 -13.08 -14.86 0.85
CA LEU A 117 -12.71 -13.61 0.20
C LEU A 117 -12.22 -13.79 -1.25
N GLU A 118 -12.25 -15.01 -1.79
CA GLU A 118 -11.75 -15.31 -3.14
C GLU A 118 -10.35 -14.72 -3.41
N MET A 119 -9.46 -14.81 -2.43
CA MET A 119 -8.14 -14.17 -2.51
C MET A 119 -7.22 -14.95 -3.45
N SER A 120 -6.57 -14.25 -4.38
CA SER A 120 -5.51 -14.83 -5.19
C SER A 120 -4.37 -15.38 -4.33
N GLN A 121 -3.78 -16.49 -4.76
CA GLN A 121 -2.63 -17.09 -4.05
C GLN A 121 -1.38 -16.21 -4.12
N LYS A 122 -1.25 -15.43 -5.20
CA LYS A 122 -0.10 -14.57 -5.44
C LYS A 122 -0.56 -13.11 -5.49
N ARG A 123 -0.01 -12.31 -4.60
CA ARG A 123 -0.35 -10.90 -4.43
C ARG A 123 0.94 -10.08 -4.30
N PRO A 124 0.94 -8.81 -4.60
CA PRO A 124 2.09 -7.96 -4.32
C PRO A 124 2.41 -7.94 -2.81
N ALA A 125 3.68 -8.05 -2.46
CA ALA A 125 4.13 -8.06 -1.06
C ALA A 125 3.74 -6.80 -0.28
N ILE A 126 3.57 -5.66 -0.97
CA ILE A 126 3.06 -4.42 -0.40
C ILE A 126 1.66 -4.59 0.24
N SER A 127 0.91 -5.63 -0.12
CA SER A 127 -0.39 -5.92 0.51
C SER A 127 -0.24 -6.28 1.99
N ASP A 128 0.85 -6.97 2.37
CA ASP A 128 1.14 -7.29 3.77
C ASP A 128 1.54 -6.03 4.55
N LEU A 129 2.28 -5.12 3.90
CA LEU A 129 2.55 -3.80 4.48
C LEU A 129 1.25 -3.01 4.69
N GLY A 130 0.33 -3.01 3.72
CA GLY A 130 -0.99 -2.40 3.87
C GLY A 130 -1.80 -2.95 5.04
N ALA A 131 -1.77 -4.27 5.23
CA ALA A 131 -2.39 -4.91 6.39
C ALA A 131 -1.72 -4.49 7.72
N ALA A 132 -0.38 -4.41 7.77
CA ALA A 132 0.34 -3.92 8.95
C ALA A 132 -0.01 -2.47 9.27
N PHE A 133 -0.14 -1.61 8.25
CA PHE A 133 -0.58 -0.21 8.44
C PHE A 133 -1.96 -0.13 9.09
N THR A 134 -2.90 -1.03 8.76
CA THR A 134 -4.21 -1.03 9.41
C THR A 134 -4.11 -1.35 10.89
N LEU A 135 -3.23 -2.27 11.29
CA LEU A 135 -3.01 -2.62 12.70
C LEU A 135 -2.39 -1.45 13.48
N VAL A 136 -1.42 -0.74 12.88
CA VAL A 136 -0.84 0.45 13.50
C VAL A 136 -1.89 1.56 13.65
N HIS A 137 -2.71 1.78 12.62
CA HIS A 137 -3.79 2.76 12.70
C HIS A 137 -4.80 2.45 13.81
N GLU A 138 -5.06 1.18 14.06
CA GLU A 138 -6.03 0.72 15.06
C GLU A 138 -5.49 0.79 16.48
N PHE A 139 -4.28 0.28 16.72
CA PHE A 139 -3.75 0.06 18.06
C PHE A 139 -2.75 1.12 18.55
N CYS A 140 -2.09 1.85 17.62
CA CYS A 140 -1.09 2.84 18.01
C CYS A 140 -1.74 4.13 18.54
N PRO A 141 -1.23 4.72 19.64
CA PRO A 141 -1.67 6.02 20.14
C PRO A 141 -1.56 7.11 19.07
N GLN A 142 -2.55 8.00 19.03
CA GLN A 142 -2.68 9.01 17.97
C GLN A 142 -1.47 9.94 17.87
N ASN A 143 -0.87 10.30 19.00
CA ASN A 143 0.28 11.20 19.08
C ASN A 143 1.58 10.61 18.50
N GLN A 144 1.73 9.29 18.45
CA GLN A 144 2.92 8.61 17.93
C GLN A 144 2.65 7.88 16.59
N ARG A 145 1.40 7.84 16.16
CA ARG A 145 0.97 7.07 14.99
C ARG A 145 1.70 7.44 13.70
N GLN A 146 1.86 8.72 13.43
CA GLN A 146 2.50 9.15 12.19
C GLN A 146 3.98 8.74 12.13
N GLU A 147 4.69 8.87 13.24
CA GLU A 147 6.09 8.43 13.35
C GLU A 147 6.20 6.90 13.24
N ALA A 148 5.32 6.16 13.91
CA ALA A 148 5.25 4.71 13.85
C ALA A 148 4.99 4.20 12.42
N LEU A 149 4.01 4.78 11.71
CA LEU A 149 3.70 4.43 10.32
C LEU A 149 4.88 4.73 9.39
N ARG A 150 5.52 5.87 9.57
CA ARG A 150 6.71 6.24 8.80
C ARG A 150 7.84 5.23 9.05
N THR A 151 8.12 4.91 10.30
CA THR A 151 9.16 3.95 10.67
C THR A 151 8.87 2.56 10.10
N LEU A 152 7.62 2.09 10.16
CA LEU A 152 7.19 0.84 9.56
C LEU A 152 7.47 0.81 8.05
N GLY A 153 7.08 1.87 7.33
CA GLY A 153 7.29 1.97 5.90
C GLY A 153 8.77 2.04 5.51
N GLU A 154 9.55 2.89 6.19
CA GLU A 154 10.99 3.05 5.94
C GLU A 154 11.76 1.74 6.23
N SER A 155 11.45 1.06 7.33
CA SER A 155 12.07 -0.22 7.69
C SER A 155 11.71 -1.33 6.70
N TRP A 156 10.47 -1.35 6.21
CA TRP A 156 10.09 -2.29 5.16
C TRP A 156 10.84 -2.02 3.85
N VAL A 157 10.99 -0.76 3.45
CA VAL A 157 11.72 -0.37 2.23
C VAL A 157 13.21 -0.74 2.33
N SER A 158 13.82 -0.65 3.52
CA SER A 158 15.24 -1.00 3.70
C SER A 158 15.53 -2.48 3.48
N GLU A 159 14.57 -3.36 3.79
CA GLU A 159 14.73 -4.82 3.69
C GLU A 159 14.13 -5.42 2.43
N ALA A 160 13.10 -4.77 1.86
CA ALA A 160 12.43 -5.26 0.66
C ALA A 160 13.25 -4.98 -0.60
N PRO A 161 13.23 -5.88 -1.62
CA PRO A 161 13.93 -5.67 -2.87
C PRO A 161 13.47 -4.39 -3.58
N GLU A 162 14.40 -3.65 -4.19
CA GLU A 162 14.11 -2.40 -4.91
C GLU A 162 13.02 -2.58 -5.99
N SER A 163 12.92 -3.76 -6.58
CA SER A 163 11.91 -4.09 -7.59
C SER A 163 10.46 -3.97 -7.08
N ILE A 164 10.21 -4.09 -5.77
CA ILE A 164 8.88 -4.00 -5.15
C ILE A 164 8.74 -2.83 -4.18
N SER A 165 9.84 -2.27 -3.71
CA SER A 165 9.89 -1.13 -2.81
C SER A 165 10.16 0.20 -3.53
N SER A 166 10.11 0.18 -4.87
CA SER A 166 10.34 1.37 -5.67
C SER A 166 9.37 2.49 -5.26
N ARG A 167 9.86 3.72 -5.29
CA ARG A 167 9.03 4.91 -5.03
C ARG A 167 7.75 4.92 -5.88
N ARG A 168 7.80 4.33 -7.05
CA ARG A 168 6.69 4.24 -7.99
C ARG A 168 5.58 3.29 -7.51
N ALA A 169 5.95 2.19 -6.86
CA ALA A 169 5.01 1.24 -6.27
C ALA A 169 4.31 1.84 -5.03
N LEU A 170 5.01 2.69 -4.28
CA LEU A 170 4.52 3.32 -3.05
C LEU A 170 3.80 4.65 -3.29
N ASP A 171 3.81 5.17 -4.51
CA ASP A 171 3.38 6.53 -4.81
C ASP A 171 1.87 6.74 -4.58
N GLY A 172 1.54 7.55 -3.58
CA GLY A 172 0.17 7.78 -3.12
C GLY A 172 -0.78 8.31 -4.19
N HIS A 173 -0.30 9.09 -5.17
CA HIS A 173 -1.17 9.61 -6.24
C HIS A 173 -1.61 8.53 -7.23
N ARG A 174 -0.95 7.39 -7.25
CA ARG A 174 -1.34 6.21 -8.05
C ARG A 174 -2.14 5.19 -7.26
N GLY A 175 -2.48 5.53 -6.03
CA GLY A 175 -3.14 4.64 -5.09
C GLY A 175 -2.17 3.96 -4.12
N GLY A 176 -0.97 3.62 -4.55
CA GLY A 176 0.12 3.12 -3.71
C GLY A 176 -0.34 2.23 -2.55
N LEU A 177 0.21 2.47 -1.38
CA LEU A 177 -0.13 1.74 -0.15
C LEU A 177 -1.61 1.90 0.26
N HIS A 178 -2.25 3.05 -0.03
CA HIS A 178 -3.65 3.29 0.35
C HIS A 178 -4.63 2.27 -0.26
N ILE A 179 -4.34 1.75 -1.44
CA ILE A 179 -5.18 0.71 -2.06
C ILE A 179 -5.15 -0.58 -1.23
N TRP A 180 -4.00 -0.94 -0.71
CA TRP A 180 -3.83 -2.16 0.08
C TRP A 180 -4.40 -2.03 1.48
N VAL A 181 -4.32 -0.83 2.07
CA VAL A 181 -5.05 -0.48 3.30
C VAL A 181 -6.55 -0.59 3.05
N TYR A 182 -7.05 0.00 1.96
CA TYR A 182 -8.47 -0.07 1.57
C TYR A 182 -8.95 -1.52 1.37
N GLU A 183 -8.19 -2.33 0.64
CA GLU A 183 -8.51 -3.74 0.46
C GLU A 183 -8.59 -4.48 1.80
N THR A 184 -7.67 -4.22 2.71
CA THR A 184 -7.70 -4.83 4.04
C THR A 184 -8.94 -4.43 4.82
N MET A 185 -9.38 -3.16 4.74
CA MET A 185 -10.61 -2.70 5.38
C MET A 185 -11.85 -3.38 4.78
N LEU A 186 -11.91 -3.52 3.44
CA LEU A 186 -13.00 -4.24 2.78
C LEU A 186 -13.02 -5.72 3.18
N ASN A 187 -11.85 -6.38 3.24
CA ASN A 187 -11.74 -7.78 3.65
C ASN A 187 -12.26 -7.97 5.09
N ARG A 188 -11.86 -7.10 6.01
CA ARG A 188 -12.33 -7.14 7.42
C ARG A 188 -13.84 -7.01 7.51
N MET A 189 -14.41 -6.02 6.81
CA MET A 189 -15.86 -5.80 6.81
C MET A 189 -16.62 -6.97 6.17
N MET A 190 -16.09 -7.55 5.11
CA MET A 190 -16.69 -8.75 4.48
C MET A 190 -16.65 -9.95 5.40
N MET A 191 -15.55 -10.15 6.13
CA MET A 191 -15.43 -11.23 7.10
C MET A 191 -16.39 -11.06 8.27
N ALA A 192 -16.46 -9.86 8.84
CA ALA A 192 -17.40 -9.58 9.94
C ALA A 192 -18.86 -9.88 9.53
N ARG A 193 -19.26 -9.47 8.31
CA ARG A 193 -20.59 -9.81 7.78
C ARG A 193 -20.78 -11.32 7.54
N ALA A 194 -19.76 -12.03 7.09
CA ALA A 194 -19.84 -13.47 6.83
C ALA A 194 -19.93 -14.30 8.13
N MET A 195 -19.35 -13.78 9.21
CA MET A 195 -19.33 -14.42 10.53
C MET A 195 -20.44 -13.92 11.47
N ASP A 196 -21.28 -13.00 10.99
CA ASP A 196 -22.29 -12.31 11.80
C ASP A 196 -21.70 -11.62 13.04
N GLU A 197 -20.49 -11.05 12.86
CA GLU A 197 -19.75 -10.33 13.89
C GLU A 197 -19.83 -8.81 13.60
N GLU A 198 -19.81 -8.01 14.66
CA GLU A 198 -19.65 -6.56 14.53
C GLU A 198 -18.18 -6.22 14.24
N GLU A 199 -17.93 -5.54 13.12
CA GLU A 199 -16.60 -4.99 12.87
C GLU A 199 -16.35 -3.75 13.75
N THR A 200 -15.09 -3.47 14.00
CA THR A 200 -14.73 -2.34 14.85
C THR A 200 -15.16 -1.00 14.25
N ARG A 201 -15.57 -0.04 15.08
CA ARG A 201 -15.88 1.35 14.67
C ARG A 201 -14.72 2.03 13.95
N PHE A 202 -13.53 1.46 14.03
CA PHE A 202 -12.35 1.92 13.31
C PHE A 202 -12.50 1.69 11.80
N VAL A 203 -12.91 0.51 11.36
CA VAL A 203 -13.10 0.18 9.94
C VAL A 203 -14.18 1.07 9.31
N ASP A 204 -15.32 1.22 10.00
CA ASP A 204 -16.40 2.09 9.52
C ASP A 204 -15.94 3.54 9.33
N ARG A 205 -15.23 4.09 10.32
CA ARG A 205 -14.69 5.46 10.23
C ARG A 205 -13.67 5.61 9.11
N TRP A 206 -12.85 4.60 8.89
CA TRP A 206 -11.86 4.64 7.82
C TRP A 206 -12.54 4.58 6.45
N LEU A 207 -13.50 3.66 6.25
CA LEU A 207 -14.26 3.54 5.00
C LEU A 207 -15.07 4.82 4.71
N ALA A 208 -15.57 5.51 5.71
CA ALA A 208 -16.22 6.80 5.54
C ALA A 208 -15.28 7.90 5.00
N GLN A 209 -13.96 7.77 5.21
CA GLN A 209 -12.96 8.72 4.70
C GLN A 209 -12.52 8.46 3.26
N VAL A 210 -12.97 7.39 2.62
CA VAL A 210 -12.53 6.99 1.27
C VAL A 210 -12.77 8.11 0.25
N SER A 211 -13.88 8.82 0.33
CA SER A 211 -14.17 9.95 -0.56
C SER A 211 -13.16 11.09 -0.41
N THR A 212 -12.73 11.39 0.81
CA THR A 212 -11.71 12.41 1.10
C THR A 212 -10.33 11.98 0.59
N ILE A 213 -9.97 10.72 0.82
CA ILE A 213 -8.71 10.14 0.30
C ILE A 213 -8.73 10.19 -1.23
N GLN A 214 -9.84 9.82 -1.85
CA GLN A 214 -10.03 9.89 -3.29
C GLN A 214 -9.84 11.30 -3.85
N ALA A 215 -10.45 12.30 -3.20
CA ALA A 215 -10.32 13.70 -3.60
C ALA A 215 -8.86 14.19 -3.51
N ALA A 216 -8.16 13.85 -2.43
CA ALA A 216 -6.74 14.19 -2.27
C ALA A 216 -5.86 13.55 -3.35
N MET A 217 -6.09 12.27 -3.65
CA MET A 217 -5.38 11.55 -4.72
C MET A 217 -5.67 12.15 -6.10
N PHE A 218 -6.92 12.52 -6.38
CA PHE A 218 -7.29 13.16 -7.63
C PHE A 218 -6.60 14.51 -7.79
N GLN A 219 -6.61 15.32 -6.75
CA GLN A 219 -5.92 16.62 -6.75
C GLN A 219 -4.42 16.46 -7.00
N ALA A 220 -3.76 15.53 -6.33
CA ALA A 220 -2.34 15.26 -6.51
C ALA A 220 -2.03 14.84 -7.97
N ARG A 221 -2.85 13.97 -8.55
CA ARG A 221 -2.73 13.58 -9.98
C ARG A 221 -2.88 14.73 -10.93
N SER A 222 -3.86 15.60 -10.69
CA SER A 222 -4.10 16.78 -11.53
C SER A 222 -2.87 17.69 -11.55
N TRP A 223 -2.27 17.96 -10.40
CA TRP A 223 -1.03 18.74 -10.32
C TRP A 223 0.14 18.06 -11.05
N SER A 224 0.30 16.75 -10.88
CA SER A 224 1.35 15.96 -11.55
C SER A 224 1.16 15.95 -13.07
N ALA A 225 -0.08 15.78 -13.56
CA ALA A 225 -0.39 15.78 -14.98
C ALA A 225 -0.15 17.15 -15.62
N LEU A 226 -0.61 18.22 -14.97
CA LEU A 226 -0.38 19.59 -15.45
C LEU A 226 1.11 19.95 -15.49
N ALA A 227 1.88 19.53 -14.47
CA ALA A 227 3.34 19.72 -14.47
C ALA A 227 3.99 19.01 -15.65
N LEU A 228 3.60 17.75 -15.91
CA LEU A 228 4.11 16.96 -17.03
C LEU A 228 3.75 17.62 -18.38
N MET A 229 2.52 18.12 -18.55
CA MET A 229 2.11 18.83 -19.76
C MET A 229 2.97 20.09 -19.99
N CYS A 230 3.25 20.87 -18.93
CA CYS A 230 4.12 22.04 -19.04
C CYS A 230 5.55 21.66 -19.41
N PHE A 231 6.13 20.62 -18.81
CA PHE A 231 7.46 20.14 -19.17
C PHE A 231 7.49 19.59 -20.61
N SER A 232 6.47 18.85 -21.03
CA SER A 232 6.36 18.37 -22.41
C SER A 232 6.29 19.54 -23.40
N ALA A 233 5.46 20.55 -23.11
CA ALA A 233 5.38 21.74 -23.95
C ALA A 233 6.72 22.49 -24.05
N SER A 234 7.48 22.58 -22.95
CA SER A 234 8.80 23.23 -22.95
C SER A 234 9.83 22.52 -23.82
N VAL A 235 9.63 21.23 -24.13
CA VAL A 235 10.48 20.43 -25.05
C VAL A 235 9.91 20.48 -26.48
N LEU A 236 8.59 20.37 -26.63
CA LEU A 236 7.95 20.29 -27.96
C LEU A 236 8.01 21.63 -28.72
N VAL A 237 7.93 22.77 -28.02
CA VAL A 237 8.02 24.08 -28.69
C VAL A 237 9.37 24.29 -29.39
N PRO A 238 10.54 24.05 -28.74
CA PRO A 238 11.82 24.13 -29.42
C PRO A 238 11.97 23.13 -30.58
N LEU A 239 11.47 21.90 -30.42
CA LEU A 239 11.52 20.91 -31.50
C LEU A 239 10.67 21.33 -32.71
N ALA A 240 9.47 21.87 -32.47
CA ALA A 240 8.62 22.37 -33.54
C ALA A 240 9.24 23.59 -34.25
N TRP A 241 9.97 24.43 -33.53
CA TRP A 241 10.73 25.53 -34.12
C TRP A 241 11.88 24.99 -35.00
N LEU A 242 12.65 24.01 -34.54
CA LEU A 242 13.74 23.39 -35.32
C LEU A 242 13.23 22.79 -36.62
N TRP A 243 12.00 22.28 -36.67
CA TRP A 243 11.38 21.74 -37.86
C TRP A 243 10.63 22.78 -38.72
N GLY A 244 10.72 24.06 -38.35
CA GLY A 244 10.12 25.14 -39.12
C GLY A 244 8.61 25.34 -38.97
N TYR A 245 7.98 24.62 -38.01
CA TYR A 245 6.54 24.74 -37.75
C TYR A 245 6.18 25.95 -36.88
N MET A 246 7.17 26.55 -36.18
CA MET A 246 6.94 27.67 -35.28
C MET A 246 7.93 28.79 -35.50
N SER A 247 7.51 30.03 -35.21
CA SER A 247 8.36 31.21 -35.32
C SER A 247 9.22 31.40 -34.05
N TRP A 248 10.34 32.11 -34.15
CA TRP A 248 11.21 32.47 -33.02
C TRP A 248 10.46 33.17 -31.88
N ALA A 249 9.47 33.98 -32.19
CA ALA A 249 8.67 34.68 -31.18
C ALA A 249 7.98 33.72 -30.19
N GLN A 250 7.67 32.51 -30.61
CA GLN A 250 7.00 31.52 -29.74
C GLN A 250 7.96 30.87 -28.77
N MET A 251 9.29 30.94 -28.98
CA MET A 251 10.30 30.44 -28.06
C MET A 251 10.27 31.17 -26.69
N VAL A 252 9.74 32.40 -26.65
CA VAL A 252 9.56 33.16 -25.40
C VAL A 252 8.63 32.44 -24.42
N GLN A 253 7.79 31.52 -24.90
CA GLN A 253 6.89 30.75 -24.05
C GLN A 253 7.61 29.60 -23.29
N VAL A 254 8.78 29.16 -23.74
CA VAL A 254 9.51 28.03 -23.13
C VAL A 254 9.86 28.28 -21.65
N PRO A 255 10.44 29.45 -21.28
CA PRO A 255 10.69 29.73 -19.86
C PRO A 255 9.41 29.77 -19.02
N ALA A 256 8.29 30.25 -19.58
CA ALA A 256 7.01 30.30 -18.88
C ALA A 256 6.49 28.83 -18.62
N PHE A 257 6.57 27.95 -19.60
CA PHE A 257 6.21 26.53 -19.42
C PHE A 257 7.12 25.85 -18.39
N LEU A 258 8.43 26.08 -18.43
CA LEU A 258 9.37 25.55 -17.44
C LEU A 258 9.02 26.05 -16.04
N GLY A 259 8.84 27.36 -15.86
CA GLY A 259 8.47 27.95 -14.58
C GLY A 259 7.15 27.42 -14.04
N ALA A 260 6.12 27.34 -14.87
CA ALA A 260 4.83 26.74 -14.51
C ALA A 260 4.98 25.26 -14.14
N GLY A 261 5.74 24.50 -14.92
CA GLY A 261 6.00 23.08 -14.63
C GLY A 261 6.66 22.87 -13.27
N PHE A 262 7.67 23.68 -12.94
CA PHE A 262 8.32 23.61 -11.62
C PHE A 262 7.38 24.01 -10.47
N LEU A 263 6.58 25.05 -10.62
CA LEU A 263 5.59 25.45 -9.61
C LEU A 263 4.55 24.36 -9.38
N LEU A 264 3.99 23.80 -10.44
CA LEU A 264 3.01 22.74 -10.36
C LEU A 264 3.61 21.46 -9.75
N HIS A 265 4.85 21.12 -10.11
CA HIS A 265 5.56 20.00 -9.51
C HIS A 265 5.84 20.21 -8.01
N ARG A 266 6.20 21.42 -7.61
CA ARG A 266 6.35 21.79 -6.19
C ARG A 266 5.03 21.69 -5.44
N MET A 267 3.91 22.15 -6.03
CA MET A 267 2.58 22.02 -5.46
C MET A 267 2.18 20.55 -5.30
N TYR A 268 2.46 19.72 -6.31
CA TYR A 268 2.29 18.29 -6.24
C TYR A 268 3.06 17.69 -5.06
N ARG A 269 4.36 17.96 -4.96
CA ARG A 269 5.21 17.42 -3.87
C ARG A 269 4.76 17.86 -2.47
N ALA A 270 4.21 19.05 -2.34
CA ALA A 270 3.73 19.58 -1.06
C ALA A 270 2.36 19.02 -0.64
N ARG A 271 1.55 18.54 -1.59
CA ARG A 271 0.17 18.09 -1.36
C ARG A 271 -0.08 16.62 -1.69
N ALA A 272 0.88 15.95 -2.31
CA ALA A 272 0.76 14.52 -2.55
C ALA A 272 0.59 13.80 -1.21
N PRO A 273 -0.40 12.91 -1.08
CA PRO A 273 -0.51 12.10 0.11
C PRO A 273 0.83 11.39 0.35
N SER A 274 1.29 11.45 1.60
CA SER A 274 2.45 10.65 1.99
C SER A 274 2.12 9.17 1.73
N PRO A 275 3.05 8.36 1.25
CA PRO A 275 2.83 6.92 1.20
C PRO A 275 2.58 6.34 2.60
N TRP A 276 3.07 7.00 3.65
CA TRP A 276 2.87 6.69 5.07
C TRP A 276 2.74 7.95 5.95
#